data_66477eacb73a309ff2e6f0001844d544
#
_entry.id   66477eacb73a309ff2e6f0001844d544
#
_cell.length_a   1.000
_cell.length_b   1.000
_cell.length_c   1.000
_cell.angle_alpha   90.00
_cell.angle_beta   90.00
_cell.angle_gamma   90.00
#
_symmetry.space_group_name_H-M   'P 1'
#
loop_
_entity.id
_entity.type
_entity.pdbx_description
1 polymer ?
#
loop_
_entity_poly.entity_id
_entity_poly.type
_entity_poly.pdbx_seq_one_letter_code
_entity_poly.pdbx_strand_id
1 'polypeptide(L)'
;ILENLYFEAVKMCCPHLEVWGEKKFKISRHAMMMASDQDNKDILETECPYGEAVEIKNRAKTRQVDLLTYDKEKKLICSYEIKRGGGHHDSEKQEKILENLFAVRMLLKSYGQNRNLEVNKARSYIISHMNSELFSPDYRFFQINGNEVNEHFNSNVIGSLTEGYDYFNNTFKKKFNALKKLAN
;
A
#
# COMPACT_ATOMS: atom_id res chain seq x y z
N ILE A 1 1.84 8.91 9.54
CA ILE A 1 3.31 8.98 9.84
C ILE A 1 4.00 7.70 9.35
N LEU A 2 3.50 6.51 9.68
CA LEU A 2 4.11 5.24 9.30
C LEU A 2 4.22 5.08 7.77
N GLU A 3 3.17 5.43 7.05
CA GLU A 3 3.09 5.39 5.59
C GLU A 3 4.20 6.25 4.95
N ASN A 4 4.41 7.46 5.49
CA ASN A 4 5.45 8.36 5.00
C ASN A 4 6.86 7.82 5.29
N LEU A 5 7.07 7.17 6.44
CA LEU A 5 8.34 6.54 6.77
C LEU A 5 8.66 5.38 5.83
N TYR A 6 7.68 4.52 5.52
CA TYR A 6 7.85 3.47 4.52
C TYR A 6 8.15 4.04 3.14
N PHE A 7 7.42 5.08 2.74
CA PHE A 7 7.64 5.76 1.47
C PHE A 7 9.10 6.24 1.32
N GLU A 8 9.60 6.98 2.31
CA GLU A 8 10.97 7.49 2.27
C GLU A 8 12.02 6.37 2.37
N ALA A 9 11.79 5.38 3.23
CA ALA A 9 12.71 4.25 3.37
C ALA A 9 12.83 3.43 2.07
N VAL A 10 11.71 3.10 1.41
CA VAL A 10 11.73 2.37 0.13
C VAL A 10 12.40 3.20 -0.95
N LYS A 11 12.08 4.50 -1.04
CA LYS A 11 12.68 5.41 -2.01
C LYS A 11 14.20 5.53 -1.85
N MET A 12 14.69 5.55 -0.62
CA MET A 12 16.12 5.62 -0.33
C MET A 12 16.85 4.30 -0.57
N CYS A 13 16.25 3.19 -0.13
CA CYS A 13 16.92 1.88 -0.14
C CYS A 13 16.77 1.14 -1.47
N CYS A 14 15.79 1.52 -2.32
CA CYS A 14 15.50 0.85 -3.58
C CYS A 14 15.58 1.83 -4.77
N PRO A 15 16.78 2.37 -5.11
CA PRO A 15 16.93 3.41 -6.15
C PRO A 15 16.58 2.92 -7.56
N HIS A 16 16.45 1.62 -7.78
CA HIS A 16 15.98 1.00 -9.02
C HIS A 16 14.46 1.06 -9.20
N LEU A 17 13.72 1.38 -8.14
CA LEU A 17 12.27 1.52 -8.17
C LEU A 17 11.87 2.99 -8.33
N GLU A 18 10.89 3.25 -9.19
CA GLU A 18 10.13 4.48 -9.11
C GLU A 18 9.11 4.35 -7.96
N VAL A 19 9.06 5.34 -7.06
CA VAL A 19 8.28 5.27 -5.83
C VAL A 19 7.40 6.49 -5.69
N TRP A 20 6.09 6.30 -5.49
CA TRP A 20 5.13 7.39 -5.22
C TRP A 20 3.94 6.91 -4.40
N GLY A 21 3.13 7.85 -3.92
CA GLY A 21 1.82 7.59 -3.29
C GLY A 21 0.70 8.18 -4.14
N GLU A 22 -0.50 7.61 -4.05
CA GLU A 22 -1.66 8.13 -4.78
C GLU A 22 -2.83 8.41 -3.82
N LYS A 23 -3.14 9.69 -3.62
CA LYS A 23 -4.20 10.11 -2.68
C LYS A 23 -5.61 9.94 -3.24
N LYS A 24 -5.76 9.90 -4.56
CA LYS A 24 -7.06 9.87 -5.25
C LYS A 24 -7.07 8.81 -6.35
N PHE A 25 -6.66 7.59 -6.00
CA PHE A 25 -6.75 6.46 -6.90
C PHE A 25 -8.22 6.18 -7.22
N LYS A 26 -8.60 6.27 -8.48
CA LYS A 26 -9.98 6.09 -8.92
C LYS A 26 -10.33 4.62 -9.01
N ILE A 27 -11.45 4.21 -8.43
CA ILE A 27 -11.94 2.84 -8.47
C ILE A 27 -13.16 2.78 -9.39
N SER A 28 -13.09 1.98 -10.46
CA SER A 28 -14.23 1.77 -11.35
C SER A 28 -15.31 0.90 -10.71
N ARG A 29 -16.56 1.08 -11.17
CA ARG A 29 -17.68 0.25 -10.71
C ARG A 29 -17.43 -1.23 -11.01
N HIS A 30 -16.90 -1.51 -12.19
CA HIS A 30 -16.60 -2.87 -12.62
C HIS A 30 -15.58 -3.54 -11.70
N ALA A 31 -14.45 -2.88 -11.41
CA ALA A 31 -13.45 -3.40 -10.48
C ALA A 31 -14.02 -3.65 -9.07
N MET A 32 -14.93 -2.78 -8.59
CA MET A 32 -15.60 -2.98 -7.29
C MET A 32 -16.51 -4.21 -7.29
N MET A 33 -17.29 -4.41 -8.36
CA MET A 33 -18.19 -5.56 -8.46
C MET A 33 -17.40 -6.87 -8.56
N MET A 34 -16.35 -6.90 -9.36
CA MET A 34 -15.48 -8.07 -9.48
C MET A 34 -14.76 -8.38 -8.17
N ALA A 35 -14.29 -7.35 -7.46
CA ALA A 35 -13.59 -7.51 -6.18
C ALA A 35 -14.49 -8.03 -5.04
N SER A 36 -15.80 -7.83 -5.11
CA SER A 36 -16.75 -8.37 -4.13
C SER A 36 -17.06 -9.86 -4.33
N ASP A 37 -16.75 -10.42 -5.50
CA ASP A 37 -16.89 -11.86 -5.80
C ASP A 37 -15.58 -12.58 -5.50
N GLN A 38 -15.27 -12.77 -4.22
CA GLN A 38 -14.00 -13.35 -3.76
C GLN A 38 -13.88 -14.85 -4.05
N ASP A 39 -14.96 -15.54 -4.35
CA ASP A 39 -14.96 -16.95 -4.72
C ASP A 39 -14.46 -17.19 -6.16
N ASN A 40 -14.35 -16.12 -6.94
CA ASN A 40 -13.86 -16.19 -8.31
C ASN A 40 -12.33 -16.32 -8.33
N LYS A 41 -11.81 -17.50 -8.65
CA LYS A 41 -10.38 -17.78 -8.75
C LYS A 41 -9.65 -16.94 -9.81
N ASP A 42 -10.38 -16.46 -10.82
CA ASP A 42 -9.81 -15.63 -11.89
C ASP A 42 -9.62 -14.18 -11.49
N ILE A 43 -10.06 -13.81 -10.28
CA ILE A 43 -9.94 -12.44 -9.76
C ILE A 43 -8.49 -11.93 -9.77
N LEU A 44 -7.51 -12.83 -9.58
CA LEU A 44 -6.09 -12.49 -9.56
C LEU A 44 -5.50 -12.18 -10.93
N GLU A 45 -6.14 -12.67 -12.00
CA GLU A 45 -5.70 -12.42 -13.39
C GLU A 45 -6.57 -11.36 -14.09
N THR A 46 -7.69 -10.97 -13.47
CA THR A 46 -8.61 -9.98 -14.03
C THR A 46 -7.97 -8.60 -14.07
N GLU A 47 -8.08 -7.92 -15.22
CA GLU A 47 -7.62 -6.56 -15.44
C GLU A 47 -8.81 -5.66 -15.81
N CYS A 48 -8.83 -4.45 -15.28
CA CYS A 48 -9.87 -3.46 -15.53
C CYS A 48 -9.27 -2.15 -16.05
N PRO A 49 -9.98 -1.41 -16.92
CA PRO A 49 -9.53 -0.10 -17.39
C PRO A 49 -9.56 0.91 -16.24
N TYR A 50 -8.48 1.67 -16.09
CA TYR A 50 -8.39 2.78 -15.14
C TYR A 50 -8.93 4.07 -15.76
N GLY A 51 -9.55 4.89 -14.94
CA GLY A 51 -10.06 6.22 -15.36
C GLY A 51 -11.58 6.32 -15.21
N GLU A 52 -12.29 5.22 -15.23
CA GLU A 52 -13.72 5.17 -14.91
C GLU A 52 -13.89 5.12 -13.39
N ALA A 53 -14.41 6.17 -12.79
CA ALA A 53 -14.71 6.20 -11.37
C ALA A 53 -16.15 5.79 -11.09
N VAL A 54 -16.38 5.07 -9.98
CA VAL A 54 -17.72 4.76 -9.51
C VAL A 54 -18.36 6.03 -8.95
N GLU A 55 -19.44 6.47 -9.58
CA GLU A 55 -20.28 7.53 -9.03
C GLU A 55 -21.19 6.96 -7.94
N ILE A 56 -21.00 7.42 -6.72
CA ILE A 56 -21.93 7.17 -5.61
C ILE A 56 -22.55 8.50 -5.24
N LYS A 57 -23.83 8.69 -5.49
CA LYS A 57 -24.54 9.96 -5.23
C LYS A 57 -23.80 11.17 -5.83
N ASN A 58 -23.44 11.08 -7.11
CA ASN A 58 -22.70 12.10 -7.87
C ASN A 58 -21.26 12.37 -7.38
N ARG A 59 -20.62 11.43 -6.65
CA ARG A 59 -19.21 11.53 -6.27
C ARG A 59 -18.46 10.31 -6.77
N ALA A 60 -17.37 10.55 -7.46
CA ALA A 60 -16.43 9.50 -7.86
C ALA A 60 -15.86 8.80 -6.62
N LYS A 61 -15.83 7.46 -6.62
CA LYS A 61 -15.20 6.71 -5.54
C LYS A 61 -13.69 6.71 -5.75
N THR A 62 -12.98 7.24 -4.78
CA THR A 62 -11.52 7.24 -4.78
C THR A 62 -10.99 6.57 -3.51
N ARG A 63 -9.75 6.09 -3.58
CA ARG A 63 -9.02 5.55 -2.44
C ARG A 63 -7.64 6.16 -2.38
N GLN A 64 -7.10 6.22 -1.18
CA GLN A 64 -5.68 6.44 -1.00
C GLN A 64 -4.95 5.10 -1.18
N VAL A 65 -3.86 5.12 -1.93
CA VAL A 65 -2.86 4.05 -1.99
C VAL A 65 -1.60 4.60 -1.35
N ASP A 66 -1.16 3.96 -0.25
CA ASP A 66 -0.10 4.50 0.60
C ASP A 66 1.24 4.52 -0.11
N LEU A 67 1.57 3.44 -0.82
CA LEU A 67 2.82 3.30 -1.54
C LEU A 67 2.58 2.58 -2.87
N LEU A 68 3.15 3.12 -3.93
CA LEU A 68 3.24 2.53 -5.26
C LEU A 68 4.70 2.42 -5.65
N THR A 69 5.07 1.31 -6.27
CA THR A 69 6.40 1.09 -6.83
C THR A 69 6.30 0.61 -8.26
N TYR A 70 7.27 1.00 -9.10
CA TYR A 70 7.41 0.49 -10.44
C TYR A 70 8.87 0.06 -10.68
N ASP A 71 9.02 -1.22 -11.01
CA ASP A 71 10.28 -1.80 -11.45
C ASP A 71 10.32 -1.83 -12.98
N LYS A 72 11.15 -0.98 -13.56
CA LYS A 72 11.25 -0.80 -15.03
C LYS A 72 11.80 -2.06 -15.70
N GLU A 73 12.75 -2.75 -15.09
CA GLU A 73 13.36 -3.95 -15.67
C GLU A 73 12.36 -5.10 -15.72
N LYS A 74 11.58 -5.27 -14.64
CA LYS A 74 10.57 -6.32 -14.52
C LYS A 74 9.22 -5.91 -15.14
N LYS A 75 9.06 -4.63 -15.53
CA LYS A 75 7.79 -4.03 -15.98
C LYS A 75 6.66 -4.34 -15.01
N LEU A 76 6.97 -4.27 -13.72
CA LEU A 76 6.10 -4.64 -12.60
C LEU A 76 5.70 -3.41 -11.81
N ILE A 77 4.39 -3.19 -11.69
CA ILE A 77 3.84 -2.19 -10.78
C ILE A 77 3.26 -2.88 -9.54
N CYS A 78 3.58 -2.35 -8.35
CA CYS A 78 3.04 -2.85 -7.10
C CYS A 78 2.36 -1.73 -6.32
N SER A 79 1.27 -2.07 -5.62
CA SER A 79 0.66 -1.22 -4.61
C SER A 79 0.78 -1.84 -3.23
N TYR A 80 0.93 -0.98 -2.22
CA TYR A 80 1.02 -1.40 -0.83
C TYR A 80 0.08 -0.55 0.03
N GLU A 81 -0.72 -1.23 0.83
CA GLU A 81 -1.45 -0.64 1.94
C GLU A 81 -0.67 -0.92 3.22
N ILE A 82 -0.39 0.11 4.00
CA ILE A 82 0.48 -0.01 5.17
C ILE A 82 -0.38 0.01 6.43
N LYS A 83 -0.32 -1.08 7.18
CA LYS A 83 -1.03 -1.22 8.45
C LYS A 83 -0.02 -1.33 9.59
N ARG A 84 -0.29 -0.60 10.67
CA ARG A 84 0.52 -0.71 11.88
C ARG A 84 0.50 -2.14 12.42
N GLY A 85 -0.64 -2.80 12.34
CA GLY A 85 -0.88 -4.08 12.99
C GLY A 85 -1.25 -3.90 14.47
N GLY A 86 -1.34 -5.00 15.20
CA GLY A 86 -1.62 -4.98 16.65
C GLY A 86 -3.08 -5.24 17.01
N GLY A 87 -3.92 -5.71 16.10
CA GLY A 87 -5.30 -6.14 16.38
C GLY A 87 -5.74 -7.27 15.46
N HIS A 88 -6.57 -8.15 15.96
CA HIS A 88 -7.32 -9.08 15.12
C HIS A 88 -8.40 -8.31 14.37
N HIS A 89 -8.49 -8.54 13.08
CA HIS A 89 -9.61 -8.10 12.28
C HIS A 89 -10.66 -9.20 12.27
N ASP A 90 -11.93 -8.84 12.51
CA ASP A 90 -13.05 -9.72 12.23
C ASP A 90 -13.14 -10.05 10.74
N SER A 91 -13.89 -11.08 10.39
CA SER A 91 -14.02 -11.56 9.00
C SER A 91 -14.52 -10.47 8.06
N GLU A 92 -15.51 -9.67 8.47
CA GLU A 92 -16.07 -8.59 7.67
C GLU A 92 -15.01 -7.53 7.33
N LYS A 93 -14.17 -7.20 8.28
CA LYS A 93 -13.08 -6.24 8.06
C LYS A 93 -11.98 -6.80 7.18
N GLN A 94 -11.67 -8.10 7.29
CA GLN A 94 -10.73 -8.79 6.41
C GLN A 94 -11.24 -8.80 4.98
N GLU A 95 -12.50 -9.20 4.75
CA GLU A 95 -13.15 -9.18 3.44
C GLU A 95 -13.09 -7.80 2.80
N LYS A 96 -13.39 -6.75 3.59
CA LYS A 96 -13.35 -5.37 3.11
C LYS A 96 -11.96 -4.90 2.70
N ILE A 97 -10.93 -5.35 3.39
CA ILE A 97 -9.54 -5.06 3.03
C ILE A 97 -9.18 -5.79 1.74
N LEU A 98 -9.56 -7.07 1.60
CA LEU A 98 -9.32 -7.87 0.40
C LEU A 98 -10.02 -7.31 -0.84
N GLU A 99 -11.32 -6.95 -0.73
CA GLU A 99 -12.05 -6.27 -1.81
C GLU A 99 -11.28 -5.04 -2.32
N ASN A 100 -10.77 -4.24 -1.39
CA ASN A 100 -10.03 -3.04 -1.75
C ASN A 100 -8.71 -3.36 -2.45
N LEU A 101 -8.00 -4.35 -1.94
CA LEU A 101 -6.73 -4.81 -2.50
C LEU A 101 -6.92 -5.32 -3.93
N PHE A 102 -7.95 -6.14 -4.15
CA PHE A 102 -8.31 -6.69 -5.47
C PHE A 102 -8.74 -5.59 -6.44
N ALA A 103 -9.62 -4.68 -6.00
CA ALA A 103 -10.07 -3.59 -6.85
C ALA A 103 -8.90 -2.69 -7.30
N VAL A 104 -7.95 -2.40 -6.41
CA VAL A 104 -6.74 -1.65 -6.78
C VAL A 104 -5.88 -2.47 -7.73
N ARG A 105 -5.62 -3.74 -7.43
CA ARG A 105 -4.77 -4.62 -8.26
C ARG A 105 -5.27 -4.71 -9.70
N MET A 106 -6.58 -4.92 -9.90
CA MET A 106 -7.17 -5.02 -11.25
C MET A 106 -6.95 -3.76 -12.10
N LEU A 107 -6.84 -2.60 -11.46
CA LEU A 107 -6.70 -1.30 -12.11
C LEU A 107 -5.24 -0.87 -12.30
N LEU A 108 -4.29 -1.49 -11.59
CA LEU A 108 -2.91 -1.03 -11.54
C LEU A 108 -2.21 -1.04 -12.89
N LYS A 109 -2.44 -2.06 -13.71
CA LYS A 109 -1.78 -2.16 -15.02
C LYS A 109 -2.19 -1.00 -15.93
N SER A 110 -3.48 -0.78 -16.08
CA SER A 110 -3.99 0.33 -16.91
C SER A 110 -3.71 1.71 -16.28
N TYR A 111 -3.66 1.81 -14.94
CA TYR A 111 -3.20 3.00 -14.24
C TYR A 111 -1.75 3.34 -14.60
N GLY A 112 -0.86 2.35 -14.58
CA GLY A 112 0.54 2.55 -14.98
C GLY A 112 0.67 2.95 -16.45
N GLN A 113 -0.08 2.32 -17.35
CA GLN A 113 -0.14 2.66 -18.77
C GLN A 113 -0.61 4.11 -18.98
N ASN A 114 -1.61 4.57 -18.25
CA ASN A 114 -2.06 5.98 -18.31
C ASN A 114 -1.01 6.98 -17.80
N ARG A 115 0.01 6.50 -17.09
CA ARG A 115 1.20 7.28 -16.69
C ARG A 115 2.40 7.09 -17.63
N ASN A 116 2.18 6.49 -18.80
CA ASN A 116 3.22 6.15 -19.78
C ASN A 116 4.27 5.16 -19.27
N LEU A 117 3.91 4.30 -18.32
CA LEU A 117 4.76 3.21 -17.86
C LEU A 117 4.49 1.95 -18.69
N GLU A 118 5.54 1.22 -19.03
CA GLU A 118 5.41 -0.07 -19.70
C GLU A 118 5.16 -1.18 -18.68
N VAL A 119 3.88 -1.47 -18.38
CA VAL A 119 3.49 -2.41 -17.33
C VAL A 119 3.03 -3.74 -17.95
N ASN A 120 3.72 -4.82 -17.56
CA ASN A 120 3.34 -6.20 -17.92
C ASN A 120 2.65 -6.92 -16.76
N LYS A 121 3.05 -6.62 -15.53
CA LYS A 121 2.55 -7.28 -14.31
C LYS A 121 2.11 -6.26 -13.28
N ALA A 122 1.04 -6.60 -12.55
CA ALA A 122 0.54 -5.78 -11.45
C ALA A 122 0.34 -6.66 -10.19
N ARG A 123 0.72 -6.15 -9.03
CA ARG A 123 0.53 -6.83 -7.75
C ARG A 123 0.07 -5.83 -6.69
N SER A 124 -0.67 -6.32 -5.71
CA SER A 124 -1.09 -5.52 -4.55
C SER A 124 -0.79 -6.28 -3.27
N TYR A 125 -0.29 -5.58 -2.28
CA TYR A 125 0.09 -6.15 -1.00
C TYR A 125 -0.40 -5.28 0.15
N ILE A 126 -0.48 -5.90 1.32
CA ILE A 126 -0.62 -5.20 2.59
C ILE A 126 0.64 -5.45 3.42
N ILE A 127 1.21 -4.39 3.97
CA ILE A 127 2.34 -4.50 4.90
C ILE A 127 1.79 -4.44 6.32
N SER A 128 1.96 -5.52 7.09
CA SER A 128 1.67 -5.59 8.52
C SER A 128 2.93 -5.30 9.32
N HIS A 129 3.12 -4.04 9.71
CA HIS A 129 4.37 -3.58 10.35
C HIS A 129 4.70 -4.34 11.64
N MET A 130 3.71 -4.65 12.48
CA MET A 130 3.89 -5.35 13.75
C MET A 130 3.69 -6.88 13.63
N ASN A 131 3.81 -7.44 12.43
CA ASN A 131 3.68 -8.88 12.17
C ASN A 131 2.35 -9.50 12.60
N SER A 132 1.26 -8.71 12.65
CA SER A 132 -0.06 -9.24 12.94
C SER A 132 -0.60 -10.00 11.75
N GLU A 133 -1.17 -11.17 11.96
CA GLU A 133 -1.90 -11.90 10.94
C GLU A 133 -3.21 -11.17 10.64
N LEU A 134 -3.30 -10.60 9.43
CA LEU A 134 -4.46 -9.84 8.99
C LEU A 134 -5.44 -10.69 8.20
N PHE A 135 -4.97 -11.78 7.58
CA PHE A 135 -5.73 -12.63 6.70
C PHE A 135 -5.68 -14.09 7.13
N SER A 136 -6.69 -14.85 6.71
CA SER A 136 -6.65 -16.31 6.76
C SER A 136 -5.50 -16.87 5.90
N PRO A 137 -5.07 -18.12 6.12
CA PRO A 137 -3.98 -18.75 5.38
C PRO A 137 -4.13 -18.66 3.85
N ASP A 138 -5.36 -18.74 3.34
CA ASP A 138 -5.66 -18.71 1.90
C ASP A 138 -5.29 -17.38 1.23
N TYR A 139 -5.25 -16.28 1.99
CA TYR A 139 -4.93 -14.94 1.50
C TYR A 139 -3.61 -14.40 2.07
N ARG A 140 -2.85 -15.24 2.80
CA ARG A 140 -1.59 -14.84 3.43
C ARG A 140 -0.55 -14.32 2.45
N PHE A 141 -0.57 -14.78 1.21
CA PHE A 141 0.38 -14.35 0.16
C PHE A 141 0.21 -12.88 -0.29
N PHE A 142 -0.88 -12.21 0.09
CA PHE A 142 -1.04 -10.77 -0.10
C PHE A 142 -0.45 -9.94 1.03
N GLN A 143 -0.04 -10.58 2.12
CA GLN A 143 0.51 -9.91 3.29
C GLN A 143 2.03 -10.04 3.32
N ILE A 144 2.67 -8.93 3.64
CA ILE A 144 4.10 -8.83 3.96
C ILE A 144 4.19 -8.42 5.42
N ASN A 145 4.75 -9.26 6.26
CA ASN A 145 5.01 -8.90 7.65
C ASN A 145 6.21 -7.97 7.76
N GLY A 146 6.30 -7.19 8.83
CA GLY A 146 7.39 -6.25 9.04
C GLY A 146 8.78 -6.91 8.97
N ASN A 147 8.92 -8.14 9.48
CA ASN A 147 10.17 -8.93 9.39
C ASN A 147 10.47 -9.46 7.97
N GLU A 148 9.50 -9.50 7.06
CA GLU A 148 9.66 -9.96 5.67
C GLU A 148 9.94 -8.80 4.70
N VAL A 149 9.77 -7.55 5.14
CA VAL A 149 9.90 -6.35 4.29
C VAL A 149 11.28 -6.25 3.64
N ASN A 150 12.34 -6.50 4.39
CA ASN A 150 13.70 -6.42 3.85
C ASN A 150 13.96 -7.46 2.76
N GLU A 151 13.44 -8.68 2.91
CA GLU A 151 13.51 -9.74 1.92
C GLU A 151 12.68 -9.37 0.68
N HIS A 152 11.45 -8.90 0.89
CA HIS A 152 10.54 -8.52 -0.20
C HIS A 152 11.14 -7.44 -1.11
N PHE A 153 11.75 -6.41 -0.53
CA PHE A 153 12.40 -5.33 -1.28
C PHE A 153 13.87 -5.62 -1.63
N ASN A 154 14.41 -6.73 -1.16
CA ASN A 154 15.84 -7.07 -1.27
C ASN A 154 16.74 -5.90 -0.82
N SER A 155 16.38 -5.25 0.28
CA SER A 155 17.03 -4.03 0.77
C SER A 155 16.73 -3.78 2.25
N ASN A 156 17.58 -3.02 2.95
CA ASN A 156 17.43 -2.75 4.38
C ASN A 156 16.39 -1.63 4.67
N VAL A 157 15.15 -1.83 4.22
CA VAL A 157 14.05 -0.87 4.40
C VAL A 157 13.72 -0.66 5.87
N ILE A 158 13.66 -1.73 6.67
CA ILE A 158 13.31 -1.66 8.10
C ILE A 158 14.38 -0.91 8.90
N GLY A 159 15.67 -1.09 8.59
CA GLY A 159 16.75 -0.32 9.23
C GLY A 159 16.58 1.18 8.99
N SER A 160 16.39 1.58 7.73
CA SER A 160 16.16 2.98 7.36
C SER A 160 14.90 3.56 8.00
N LEU A 161 13.82 2.78 8.09
CA LEU A 161 12.59 3.19 8.76
C LEU A 161 12.80 3.43 10.26
N THR A 162 13.57 2.56 10.93
CA THR A 162 13.91 2.68 12.35
C THR A 162 14.72 3.96 12.62
N GLU A 163 15.74 4.24 11.81
CA GLU A 163 16.52 5.47 11.89
C GLU A 163 15.65 6.72 11.72
N GLY A 164 14.74 6.70 10.76
CA GLY A 164 13.78 7.79 10.54
C GLY A 164 12.85 8.00 11.73
N TYR A 165 12.41 6.92 12.36
CA TYR A 165 11.55 6.96 13.55
C TYR A 165 12.29 7.53 14.75
N ASP A 166 13.53 7.13 14.97
CA ASP A 166 14.39 7.64 16.06
C ASP A 166 14.71 9.12 15.88
N TYR A 167 15.03 9.55 14.66
CA TYR A 167 15.21 10.96 14.34
C TYR A 167 13.96 11.80 14.65
N PHE A 168 12.79 11.31 14.23
CA PHE A 168 11.50 11.98 14.52
C PHE A 168 11.26 12.09 16.02
N ASN A 169 11.40 11.00 16.77
CA ASN A 169 11.18 10.98 18.22
C ASN A 169 12.12 11.92 18.95
N ASN A 170 13.41 11.92 18.59
CA ASN A 170 14.40 12.79 19.21
C ASN A 170 14.13 14.28 18.91
N THR A 171 13.72 14.59 17.68
CA THR A 171 13.38 15.94 17.27
C THR A 171 12.12 16.43 17.99
N PHE A 172 11.10 15.58 18.09
CA PHE A 172 9.86 15.87 18.83
C PHE A 172 10.13 16.13 20.31
N LYS A 173 10.90 15.26 20.98
CA LYS A 173 11.28 15.45 22.39
C LYS A 173 12.02 16.76 22.61
N LYS A 174 12.96 17.14 21.75
CA LYS A 174 13.69 18.41 21.84
C LYS A 174 12.75 19.61 21.73
N LYS A 175 11.86 19.63 20.73
CA LYS A 175 10.88 20.71 20.53
C LYS A 175 9.88 20.79 21.68
N PHE A 176 9.38 19.66 22.16
CA PHE A 176 8.46 19.61 23.30
C PHE A 176 9.07 20.15 24.59
N ASN A 177 10.32 19.78 24.88
CA ASN A 177 11.05 20.30 26.04
C ASN A 177 11.35 21.81 25.93
N ALA A 178 11.61 22.30 24.73
CA ALA A 178 11.77 23.74 24.49
C ALA A 178 10.46 24.53 24.77
N LEU A 179 9.32 24.00 24.30
CA LEU A 179 8.01 24.59 24.55
C LEU A 179 7.66 24.60 26.05
N LYS A 180 7.96 23.51 26.78
CA LYS A 180 7.78 23.48 28.25
C LYS A 180 8.57 24.56 28.99
N LYS A 181 9.79 24.86 28.54
CA LYS A 181 10.63 25.92 29.14
C LYS A 181 10.11 27.31 28.86
N LEU A 182 9.34 27.53 27.80
CA LEU A 182 8.72 28.82 27.47
C LEU A 182 7.38 29.02 28.19
N ALA A 183 6.77 27.94 28.70
CA ALA A 183 5.48 28.01 29.41
C ALA A 183 5.62 28.12 30.93
N ASN A 184 6.84 27.98 31.48
CA ASN A 184 7.21 28.20 32.86
C ASN A 184 8.01 29.52 33.00
#